data_604a9029d3c7618c5622d13201a3dcbd
#
_entry.id   604a9029d3c7618c5622d13201a3dcbd
#
_cell.length_a   1.000
_cell.length_b   1.000
_cell.length_c   1.000
_cell.angle_alpha   90.00
_cell.angle_beta   90.00
_cell.angle_gamma   90.00
#
_symmetry.space_group_name_H-M   'P 1'
#
loop_
_entity.id
_entity.type
_entity.pdbx_description
1 polymer ?
#
loop_
_entity_poly.entity_id
_entity_poly.type
_entity_poly.pdbx_seq_one_letter_code
_entity_poly.pdbx_strand_id
1 'polypeptide(L)'
;MINDILSGIPWGIFLSFMIGPVFFILLETSIIKGFRAALVFDLGVVLGDIIFIAIAYLGSYRLIKSLEDNSALFMFGGILMLAYGVISYISLHKERKIDTKKIDNEIIRKDYLGLFIKGFFLNIINIGVLGFFFFVIISVGPKLEMQNSRMLTFFITVILSYLLVDCIKIVLAKQLKTKMTPTNILKIKKIISIVLMVFGVALIVQGWFPNEKEKLKDALERIDK
;
A
#
# COMPACT_ATOMS: atom_id res chain seq x y z
N MET A 1 23.08 10.10 -0.75
CA MET A 1 22.00 10.87 -0.12
C MET A 1 21.09 11.55 -1.14
N ILE A 2 21.56 12.42 -2.06
CA ILE A 2 20.68 13.05 -3.07
C ILE A 2 19.99 12.00 -3.94
N ASN A 3 20.71 10.99 -4.40
CA ASN A 3 20.13 9.89 -5.18
C ASN A 3 19.10 9.07 -4.37
N ASP A 4 19.30 8.92 -3.07
CA ASP A 4 18.36 8.19 -2.20
C ASP A 4 17.05 8.98 -2.04
N ILE A 5 17.13 10.33 -1.94
CA ILE A 5 15.98 11.22 -1.99
C ILE A 5 15.25 11.10 -3.33
N LEU A 6 15.96 11.27 -4.44
CA LEU A 6 15.35 11.20 -5.77
C LEU A 6 14.69 9.84 -6.04
N SER A 7 15.26 8.76 -5.52
CA SER A 7 14.67 7.43 -5.65
C SER A 7 13.44 7.22 -4.77
N GLY A 8 13.31 7.90 -3.63
CA GLY A 8 12.17 7.79 -2.73
C GLY A 8 10.90 8.49 -3.25
N ILE A 9 11.05 9.60 -3.99
CA ILE A 9 9.91 10.40 -4.47
C ILE A 9 8.90 9.57 -5.28
N PRO A 10 9.29 8.80 -6.31
CA PRO A 10 8.35 7.99 -7.08
C PRO A 10 7.56 6.99 -6.24
N TRP A 11 8.21 6.37 -5.24
CA TRP A 11 7.58 5.41 -4.34
C TRP A 11 6.53 6.06 -3.43
N GLY A 12 6.79 7.26 -2.93
CA GLY A 12 5.82 8.02 -2.14
C GLY A 12 4.62 8.45 -2.99
N ILE A 13 4.86 8.91 -4.22
CA ILE A 13 3.78 9.22 -5.17
C ILE A 13 2.96 7.95 -5.46
N PHE A 14 3.61 6.82 -5.74
CA PHE A 14 2.91 5.57 -6.00
C PHE A 14 2.07 5.12 -4.80
N LEU A 15 2.62 5.17 -3.57
CA LEU A 15 1.91 4.85 -2.34
C LEU A 15 0.64 5.68 -2.20
N SER A 16 0.70 6.98 -2.49
CA SER A 16 -0.45 7.90 -2.36
C SER A 16 -1.59 7.57 -3.32
N PHE A 17 -1.31 6.88 -4.43
CA PHE A 17 -2.31 6.42 -5.40
C PHE A 17 -2.75 4.98 -5.19
N MET A 18 -2.26 4.30 -4.15
CA MET A 18 -2.78 3.00 -3.78
C MET A 18 -4.23 3.11 -3.32
N ILE A 19 -5.14 2.72 -4.22
CA ILE A 19 -6.58 2.88 -4.02
C ILE A 19 -7.09 1.75 -3.12
N GLY A 20 -7.41 2.10 -1.88
CA GLY A 20 -7.99 1.20 -0.88
C GLY A 20 -9.04 1.91 -0.03
N PRO A 21 -9.57 1.27 1.03
CA PRO A 21 -10.53 1.88 1.94
C PRO A 21 -10.05 3.21 2.51
N VAL A 22 -8.76 3.30 2.85
CA VAL A 22 -8.11 4.51 3.39
C VAL A 22 -8.24 5.69 2.44
N PHE A 23 -7.93 5.48 1.15
CA PHE A 23 -8.01 6.51 0.12
C PHE A 23 -9.42 7.15 0.04
N PHE A 24 -10.47 6.33 0.04
CA PHE A 24 -11.85 6.84 -0.06
C PHE A 24 -12.27 7.57 1.20
N ILE A 25 -11.92 7.04 2.38
CA ILE A 25 -12.26 7.67 3.66
C ILE A 25 -11.51 8.98 3.85
N LEU A 26 -10.28 9.09 3.36
CA LEU A 26 -9.52 10.33 3.32
C LEU A 26 -10.26 11.41 2.53
N LEU A 27 -10.68 11.08 1.30
CA LEU A 27 -11.40 12.01 0.43
C LEU A 27 -12.78 12.36 1.01
N GLU A 28 -13.52 11.38 1.51
CA GLU A 28 -14.81 11.58 2.18
C GLU A 28 -14.65 12.52 3.40
N THR A 29 -13.64 12.26 4.24
CA THR A 29 -13.35 13.10 5.41
C THR A 29 -13.02 14.53 4.99
N SER A 30 -12.25 14.72 3.92
CA SER A 30 -11.95 16.05 3.38
C SER A 30 -13.21 16.78 2.90
N ILE A 31 -14.08 16.08 2.18
CA ILE A 31 -15.32 16.67 1.62
C ILE A 31 -16.30 17.05 2.72
N ILE A 32 -16.46 16.19 3.74
CA ILE A 32 -17.49 16.35 4.78
C ILE A 32 -16.96 17.18 5.95
N LYS A 33 -15.77 16.88 6.45
CA LYS A 33 -15.20 17.46 7.69
C LYS A 33 -14.12 18.52 7.42
N GLY A 34 -13.68 18.64 6.17
CA GLY A 34 -12.72 19.64 5.70
C GLY A 34 -11.26 19.22 5.84
N PHE A 35 -10.36 20.06 5.30
CA PHE A 35 -8.92 19.80 5.16
C PHE A 35 -8.25 19.34 6.46
N ARG A 36 -8.44 20.07 7.57
CA ARG A 36 -7.78 19.74 8.85
C ARG A 36 -8.15 18.37 9.38
N ALA A 37 -9.42 17.99 9.24
CA ALA A 37 -9.92 16.70 9.67
C ALA A 37 -9.33 15.55 8.84
N ALA A 38 -9.26 15.74 7.52
CA ALA A 38 -8.63 14.79 6.62
C ALA A 38 -7.13 14.64 6.87
N LEU A 39 -6.43 15.75 7.12
CA LEU A 39 -5.00 15.73 7.45
C LEU A 39 -4.73 14.96 8.76
N VAL A 40 -5.54 15.15 9.78
CA VAL A 40 -5.40 14.41 11.05
C VAL A 40 -5.66 12.92 10.87
N PHE A 41 -6.65 12.55 10.06
CA PHE A 41 -6.88 11.16 9.67
C PHE A 41 -5.66 10.58 8.95
N ASP A 42 -5.10 11.31 8.01
CA ASP A 42 -3.94 10.91 7.21
C ASP A 42 -2.67 10.76 8.06
N LEU A 43 -2.45 11.62 9.05
CA LEU A 43 -1.38 11.44 10.04
C LEU A 43 -1.50 10.14 10.83
N GLY A 44 -2.74 9.70 11.10
CA GLY A 44 -2.97 8.37 11.67
C GLY A 44 -2.55 7.25 10.70
N VAL A 45 -2.83 7.41 9.41
CA VAL A 45 -2.39 6.48 8.35
C VAL A 45 -0.86 6.42 8.30
N VAL A 46 -0.19 7.58 8.29
CA VAL A 46 1.28 7.67 8.29
C VAL A 46 1.90 6.95 9.49
N LEU A 47 1.31 7.04 10.67
CA LEU A 47 1.81 6.27 11.81
C LEU A 47 1.74 4.76 11.55
N GLY A 48 0.68 4.28 10.91
CA GLY A 48 0.58 2.89 10.46
C GLY A 48 1.65 2.52 9.43
N ASP A 49 1.93 3.43 8.48
CA ASP A 49 2.99 3.24 7.48
C ASP A 49 4.38 3.14 8.13
N ILE A 50 4.67 3.99 9.11
CA ILE A 50 5.94 3.93 9.86
C ILE A 50 6.09 2.58 10.55
N ILE A 51 5.03 2.05 11.15
CA ILE A 51 5.04 0.72 11.77
C ILE A 51 5.28 -0.36 10.70
N PHE A 52 4.61 -0.27 9.56
CA PHE A 52 4.82 -1.21 8.46
C PHE A 52 6.24 -1.15 7.87
N ILE A 53 6.81 0.04 7.73
CA ILE A 53 8.22 0.20 7.35
C ILE A 53 9.13 -0.48 8.37
N ALA A 54 8.90 -0.28 9.66
CA ALA A 54 9.70 -0.91 10.72
C ALA A 54 9.56 -2.44 10.68
N ILE A 55 8.35 -2.97 10.56
CA ILE A 55 8.10 -4.42 10.43
C ILE A 55 8.77 -4.98 9.17
N ALA A 56 8.59 -4.31 8.04
CA ALA A 56 9.17 -4.75 6.79
C ALA A 56 10.71 -4.66 6.80
N TYR A 57 11.29 -3.62 7.40
CA TYR A 57 12.73 -3.45 7.51
C TYR A 57 13.36 -4.51 8.42
N LEU A 58 12.83 -4.68 9.62
CA LEU A 58 13.32 -5.70 10.57
C LEU A 58 13.09 -7.12 10.07
N GLY A 59 11.94 -7.37 9.45
CA GLY A 59 11.62 -8.62 8.80
C GLY A 59 12.55 -8.90 7.61
N SER A 60 12.76 -7.92 6.73
CA SER A 60 13.59 -8.08 5.53
C SER A 60 15.06 -8.33 5.84
N TYR A 61 15.64 -7.70 6.87
CA TYR A 61 17.05 -7.95 7.25
C TYR A 61 17.30 -9.41 7.62
N ARG A 62 16.40 -10.01 8.38
CA ARG A 62 16.45 -11.46 8.68
C ARG A 62 16.11 -12.31 7.47
N LEU A 63 15.17 -11.84 6.66
CA LEU A 63 14.63 -12.52 5.50
C LEU A 63 15.61 -12.48 4.32
N ILE A 64 16.24 -11.35 3.99
CA ILE A 64 17.24 -11.27 2.91
C ILE A 64 18.41 -12.18 3.22
N LYS A 65 18.85 -12.26 4.47
CA LYS A 65 19.90 -13.20 4.90
C LYS A 65 19.45 -14.68 4.86
N SER A 66 18.12 -14.92 4.92
CA SER A 66 17.49 -16.26 4.86
C SER A 66 16.84 -16.54 3.49
N LEU A 67 16.70 -15.51 2.64
CA LEU A 67 15.89 -15.50 1.42
C LEU A 67 16.65 -15.84 0.15
N GLU A 68 17.97 -15.95 0.20
CA GLU A 68 18.66 -16.46 -0.99
C GLU A 68 18.10 -17.82 -1.41
N ASP A 69 17.40 -18.55 -0.49
CA ASP A 69 16.88 -19.92 -0.74
C ASP A 69 15.44 -20.21 -0.24
N ASN A 70 14.64 -19.25 0.25
CA ASN A 70 13.40 -19.61 0.94
C ASN A 70 12.12 -19.31 0.15
N SER A 71 11.71 -20.30 -0.62
CA SER A 71 10.44 -20.45 -1.34
C SER A 71 9.19 -20.10 -0.49
N ALA A 72 9.26 -20.35 0.82
CA ALA A 72 8.13 -20.18 1.75
C ALA A 72 7.64 -18.73 1.86
N LEU A 73 8.51 -17.74 1.65
CA LEU A 73 8.14 -16.32 1.77
C LEU A 73 7.36 -15.80 0.57
N PHE A 74 7.74 -16.21 -0.63
CA PHE A 74 6.96 -15.92 -1.84
C PHE A 74 5.58 -16.56 -1.74
N MET A 75 5.50 -17.79 -1.22
CA MET A 75 4.23 -18.47 -0.97
C MET A 75 3.39 -17.74 0.08
N PHE A 76 3.97 -17.36 1.21
CA PHE A 76 3.26 -16.65 2.30
C PHE A 76 2.75 -15.28 1.84
N GLY A 77 3.61 -14.46 1.22
CA GLY A 77 3.22 -13.16 0.65
C GLY A 77 2.14 -13.29 -0.42
N GLY A 78 2.28 -14.29 -1.30
CA GLY A 78 1.31 -14.60 -2.34
C GLY A 78 -0.04 -15.04 -1.78
N ILE A 79 -0.07 -15.90 -0.75
CA ILE A 79 -1.30 -16.33 -0.07
C ILE A 79 -2.00 -15.14 0.59
N LEU A 80 -1.27 -14.28 1.31
CA LEU A 80 -1.85 -13.08 1.94
C LEU A 80 -2.45 -12.14 0.89
N MET A 81 -1.72 -11.90 -0.20
CA MET A 81 -2.15 -11.02 -1.29
C MET A 81 -3.38 -11.58 -2.03
N LEU A 82 -3.40 -12.88 -2.27
CA LEU A 82 -4.53 -13.59 -2.86
C LEU A 82 -5.75 -13.55 -1.95
N ALA A 83 -5.58 -13.87 -0.66
CA ALA A 83 -6.65 -13.83 0.33
C ALA A 83 -7.27 -12.42 0.44
N TYR A 84 -6.44 -11.37 0.51
CA TYR A 84 -6.92 -9.99 0.53
C TYR A 84 -7.66 -9.63 -0.76
N GLY A 85 -7.13 -9.99 -1.92
CA GLY A 85 -7.77 -9.77 -3.21
C GLY A 85 -9.16 -10.42 -3.29
N VAL A 86 -9.27 -11.68 -2.84
CA VAL A 86 -10.54 -12.43 -2.78
C VAL A 86 -11.53 -11.79 -1.80
N ILE A 87 -11.10 -11.48 -0.57
CA ILE A 87 -11.95 -10.83 0.45
C ILE A 87 -12.43 -9.49 -0.06
N SER A 88 -11.56 -8.67 -0.63
CA SER A 88 -11.91 -7.37 -1.23
C SER A 88 -12.92 -7.53 -2.36
N TYR A 89 -12.74 -8.51 -3.25
CA TYR A 89 -13.67 -8.80 -4.35
C TYR A 89 -15.05 -9.25 -3.87
N ILE A 90 -15.10 -10.13 -2.86
CA ILE A 90 -16.37 -10.61 -2.28
C ILE A 90 -17.10 -9.47 -1.54
N SER A 91 -16.38 -8.61 -0.84
CA SER A 91 -16.99 -7.48 -0.12
C SER A 91 -17.69 -6.48 -1.04
N LEU A 92 -17.25 -6.37 -2.32
CA LEU A 92 -17.92 -5.53 -3.32
C LEU A 92 -19.39 -5.91 -3.56
N HIS A 93 -19.71 -7.19 -3.44
CA HIS A 93 -21.10 -7.67 -3.60
C HIS A 93 -21.99 -7.30 -2.43
N LYS A 94 -21.42 -7.12 -1.22
CA LYS A 94 -22.15 -6.66 -0.03
C LYS A 94 -22.34 -5.14 -0.01
N GLU A 95 -21.34 -4.37 -0.48
CA GLU A 95 -21.42 -2.89 -0.52
C GLU A 95 -22.50 -2.37 -1.49
N ARG A 96 -22.90 -3.13 -2.50
CA ARG A 96 -24.01 -2.77 -3.38
C ARG A 96 -25.37 -2.59 -2.68
N LYS A 97 -25.51 -3.06 -1.43
CA LYS A 97 -26.76 -3.01 -0.63
C LYS A 97 -26.75 -1.93 0.46
N ILE A 98 -25.66 -1.18 0.63
CA ILE A 98 -25.59 -0.13 1.64
C ILE A 98 -26.22 1.13 1.07
N ASP A 99 -27.42 1.39 1.56
CA ASP A 99 -28.28 2.53 1.24
C ASP A 99 -27.56 3.86 1.53
N THR A 100 -27.49 4.74 0.55
CA THR A 100 -26.89 6.08 0.61
C THR A 100 -27.58 7.02 1.61
N LYS A 101 -28.62 6.58 2.29
CA LYS A 101 -29.44 7.38 3.23
C LYS A 101 -28.89 7.54 4.65
N LYS A 102 -27.78 6.88 5.03
CA LYS A 102 -27.21 6.99 6.39
C LYS A 102 -26.15 8.09 6.58
N ILE A 103 -25.86 8.86 5.53
CA ILE A 103 -24.76 9.85 5.59
C ILE A 103 -25.23 11.20 6.22
N ASP A 104 -26.53 11.45 6.34
CA ASP A 104 -27.03 12.80 6.64
C ASP A 104 -27.18 13.17 8.12
N ASN A 105 -26.92 12.29 9.09
CA ASN A 105 -27.26 12.56 10.50
C ASN A 105 -26.13 12.41 11.53
N GLU A 106 -24.90 12.09 11.18
CA GLU A 106 -23.81 12.22 12.14
C GLU A 106 -23.28 13.66 12.14
N ILE A 107 -23.84 14.45 13.03
CA ILE A 107 -23.43 15.79 13.42
C ILE A 107 -21.91 15.87 13.44
N ILE A 108 -21.37 16.82 12.70
CA ILE A 108 -19.98 17.20 12.49
C ILE A 108 -19.27 17.48 13.84
N ARG A 109 -19.10 16.48 14.65
CA ARG A 109 -18.18 16.58 15.79
C ARG A 109 -16.79 16.39 15.24
N LYS A 110 -15.96 17.45 15.32
CA LYS A 110 -14.54 17.40 14.95
C LYS A 110 -13.77 16.63 16.04
N ASP A 111 -14.01 15.33 16.10
CA ASP A 111 -13.21 14.43 16.93
C ASP A 111 -11.92 14.09 16.18
N TYR A 112 -10.94 14.95 16.34
CA TYR A 112 -9.63 14.77 15.70
C TYR A 112 -8.91 13.51 16.20
N LEU A 113 -9.05 13.19 17.49
CA LEU A 113 -8.43 11.97 18.04
C LEU A 113 -9.06 10.71 17.46
N GLY A 114 -10.38 10.68 17.38
CA GLY A 114 -11.09 9.56 16.76
C GLY A 114 -10.75 9.42 15.28
N LEU A 115 -10.53 10.53 14.55
CA LEU A 115 -10.09 10.48 13.15
C LEU A 115 -8.68 9.94 13.01
N PHE A 116 -7.74 10.36 13.85
CA PHE A 116 -6.39 9.84 13.88
C PHE A 116 -6.36 8.34 14.15
N ILE A 117 -7.06 7.90 15.20
CA ILE A 117 -7.18 6.49 15.56
C ILE A 117 -7.82 5.69 14.42
N LYS A 118 -8.87 6.24 13.80
CA LYS A 118 -9.54 5.61 12.65
C LYS A 118 -8.58 5.43 11.47
N GLY A 119 -7.80 6.46 11.13
CA GLY A 119 -6.78 6.39 10.06
C GLY A 119 -5.74 5.32 10.35
N PHE A 120 -5.20 5.33 11.57
CA PHE A 120 -4.23 4.36 12.03
C PHE A 120 -4.73 2.90 11.90
N PHE A 121 -5.87 2.58 12.51
CA PHE A 121 -6.39 1.20 12.48
C PHE A 121 -6.79 0.75 11.08
N LEU A 122 -7.36 1.64 10.27
CA LEU A 122 -7.69 1.31 8.89
C LEU A 122 -6.45 0.99 8.07
N ASN A 123 -5.34 1.68 8.33
CA ASN A 123 -4.08 1.39 7.66
C ASN A 123 -3.45 0.08 8.16
N ILE A 124 -3.46 -0.17 9.49
CA ILE A 124 -2.93 -1.43 10.06
C ILE A 124 -3.66 -2.66 9.51
N ILE A 125 -4.96 -2.55 9.24
CA ILE A 125 -5.74 -3.63 8.61
C ILE A 125 -5.43 -3.74 7.10
N ASN A 126 -4.81 -2.73 6.51
CA ASN A 126 -4.50 -2.69 5.07
C ASN A 126 -3.21 -3.48 4.74
N ILE A 127 -3.31 -4.81 4.74
CA ILE A 127 -2.20 -5.72 4.45
C ILE A 127 -1.53 -5.43 3.10
N GLY A 128 -2.24 -4.83 2.15
CA GLY A 128 -1.68 -4.43 0.85
C GLY A 128 -0.55 -3.40 0.99
N VAL A 129 -0.67 -2.47 1.94
CA VAL A 129 0.39 -1.48 2.23
C VAL A 129 1.60 -2.13 2.88
N LEU A 130 1.39 -3.09 3.79
CA LEU A 130 2.49 -3.89 4.34
C LEU A 130 3.24 -4.63 3.22
N GLY A 131 2.51 -5.30 2.32
CA GLY A 131 3.08 -5.96 1.14
C GLY A 131 3.85 -5.00 0.24
N PHE A 132 3.34 -3.78 0.05
CA PHE A 132 4.05 -2.73 -0.67
C PHE A 132 5.39 -2.38 -0.03
N PHE A 133 5.47 -2.16 1.28
CA PHE A 133 6.72 -1.86 1.95
C PHE A 133 7.72 -3.02 1.90
N PHE A 134 7.26 -4.27 2.02
CA PHE A 134 8.13 -5.44 1.78
C PHE A 134 8.69 -5.43 0.36
N PHE A 135 7.85 -5.21 -0.64
CA PHE A 135 8.28 -5.13 -2.04
C PHE A 135 9.29 -4.01 -2.27
N VAL A 136 9.06 -2.82 -1.70
CA VAL A 136 9.99 -1.68 -1.79
C VAL A 136 11.34 -2.02 -1.18
N ILE A 137 11.37 -2.61 0.02
CA ILE A 137 12.62 -2.97 0.69
C ILE A 137 13.40 -4.02 -0.10
N ILE A 138 12.73 -5.05 -0.62
CA ILE A 138 13.37 -6.08 -1.43
C ILE A 138 13.94 -5.48 -2.73
N SER A 139 13.22 -4.54 -3.34
CA SER A 139 13.61 -3.94 -4.64
C SER A 139 14.71 -2.87 -4.51
N VAL A 140 14.70 -2.10 -3.42
CA VAL A 140 15.55 -0.92 -3.25
C VAL A 140 16.64 -1.16 -2.19
N GLY A 141 16.37 -1.98 -1.18
CA GLY A 141 17.28 -2.26 -0.07
C GLY A 141 18.70 -2.68 -0.53
N PRO A 142 18.85 -3.62 -1.46
CA PRO A 142 20.16 -3.99 -1.99
C PRO A 142 20.91 -2.82 -2.64
N LYS A 143 20.21 -1.92 -3.34
CA LYS A 143 20.80 -0.72 -3.97
C LYS A 143 21.27 0.32 -2.94
N LEU A 144 20.64 0.33 -1.77
CA LEU A 144 20.99 1.17 -0.64
C LEU A 144 21.97 0.45 0.32
N GLU A 145 22.46 -0.74 -0.06
CA GLU A 145 23.40 -1.56 0.73
C GLU A 145 22.85 -1.89 2.14
N MET A 146 21.53 -1.84 2.31
CA MET A 146 20.84 -1.96 3.61
C MET A 146 21.43 -1.03 4.70
N GLN A 147 22.10 0.06 4.30
CA GLN A 147 22.72 0.99 5.23
C GLN A 147 21.62 1.83 5.93
N ASN A 148 21.59 1.81 7.26
CA ASN A 148 20.53 2.42 8.07
C ASN A 148 20.27 3.89 7.71
N SER A 149 21.32 4.71 7.54
CA SER A 149 21.18 6.13 7.21
C SER A 149 20.57 6.37 5.83
N ARG A 150 20.94 5.56 4.84
CA ARG A 150 20.40 5.63 3.47
C ARG A 150 18.94 5.17 3.42
N MET A 151 18.63 4.05 4.09
CA MET A 151 17.27 3.54 4.22
C MET A 151 16.35 4.54 4.93
N LEU A 152 16.83 5.14 6.03
CA LEU A 152 16.07 6.17 6.75
C LEU A 152 15.79 7.38 5.86
N THR A 153 16.80 7.91 5.15
CA THR A 153 16.64 9.03 4.21
C THR A 153 15.64 8.69 3.12
N PHE A 154 15.72 7.49 2.55
CA PHE A 154 14.81 7.01 1.53
C PHE A 154 13.36 6.96 2.05
N PHE A 155 13.09 6.31 3.20
CA PHE A 155 11.74 6.17 3.72
C PHE A 155 11.15 7.49 4.23
N ILE A 156 11.96 8.37 4.82
CA ILE A 156 11.49 9.74 5.13
C ILE A 156 11.03 10.43 3.86
N THR A 157 11.77 10.29 2.76
CA THR A 157 11.38 10.89 1.47
C THR A 157 10.12 10.26 0.92
N VAL A 158 9.94 8.94 1.02
CA VAL A 158 8.71 8.24 0.63
C VAL A 158 7.52 8.83 1.39
N ILE A 159 7.59 8.93 2.71
CA ILE A 159 6.50 9.46 3.55
C ILE A 159 6.22 10.93 3.26
N LEU A 160 7.25 11.77 3.11
CA LEU A 160 7.06 13.18 2.79
C LEU A 160 6.43 13.38 1.41
N SER A 161 6.85 12.62 0.41
CA SER A 161 6.28 12.68 -0.93
C SER A 161 4.83 12.19 -0.94
N TYR A 162 4.53 11.11 -0.21
CA TYR A 162 3.18 10.62 0.04
C TYR A 162 2.30 11.72 0.64
N LEU A 163 2.71 12.32 1.75
CA LEU A 163 1.96 13.38 2.44
C LEU A 163 1.72 14.60 1.55
N LEU A 164 2.71 15.01 0.75
CA LEU A 164 2.56 16.14 -0.17
C LEU A 164 1.46 15.86 -1.21
N VAL A 165 1.47 14.68 -1.81
CA VAL A 165 0.45 14.30 -2.78
C VAL A 165 -0.92 14.15 -2.11
N ASP A 166 -0.99 13.61 -0.89
CA ASP A 166 -2.24 13.49 -0.15
C ASP A 166 -2.81 14.86 0.22
N CYS A 167 -1.96 15.82 0.62
CA CYS A 167 -2.40 17.21 0.80
C CYS A 167 -3.03 17.79 -0.47
N ILE A 168 -2.43 17.57 -1.64
CA ILE A 168 -2.98 18.00 -2.92
C ILE A 168 -4.34 17.32 -3.18
N LYS A 169 -4.44 16.00 -2.98
CA LYS A 169 -5.70 15.25 -3.13
C LYS A 169 -6.79 15.77 -2.20
N ILE A 170 -6.46 16.04 -0.93
CA ILE A 170 -7.38 16.59 0.06
C ILE A 170 -7.93 17.94 -0.39
N VAL A 171 -7.07 18.83 -0.91
CA VAL A 171 -7.49 20.14 -1.43
C VAL A 171 -8.39 19.98 -2.67
N LEU A 172 -8.02 19.07 -3.56
CA LEU A 172 -8.78 18.80 -4.79
C LEU A 172 -10.03 17.93 -4.57
N ALA A 173 -10.20 17.37 -3.38
CA ALA A 173 -11.30 16.45 -3.07
C ALA A 173 -12.69 17.01 -3.40
N LYS A 174 -12.88 18.32 -3.23
CA LYS A 174 -14.13 18.99 -3.60
C LYS A 174 -14.44 18.88 -5.10
N GLN A 175 -13.43 18.93 -5.96
CA GLN A 175 -13.57 18.79 -7.41
C GLN A 175 -13.79 17.33 -7.82
N LEU A 176 -13.24 16.39 -7.05
CA LEU A 176 -13.40 14.96 -7.27
C LEU A 176 -14.79 14.45 -6.85
N LYS A 177 -15.51 15.17 -6.01
CA LYS A 177 -16.85 14.79 -5.51
C LYS A 177 -17.81 14.38 -6.63
N THR A 178 -17.81 15.09 -7.73
CA THR A 178 -18.70 14.84 -8.90
C THR A 178 -18.28 13.63 -9.73
N LYS A 179 -16.98 13.25 -9.70
CA LYS A 179 -16.42 12.11 -10.47
C LYS A 179 -16.37 10.82 -9.67
N MET A 180 -16.40 10.89 -8.35
CA MET A 180 -16.39 9.73 -7.45
C MET A 180 -17.82 9.22 -7.19
N THR A 181 -18.46 8.74 -8.23
CA THR A 181 -19.74 8.04 -8.09
C THR A 181 -19.52 6.68 -7.42
N PRO A 182 -20.51 6.16 -6.65
CA PRO A 182 -20.44 4.82 -6.05
C PRO A 182 -20.08 3.75 -7.08
N THR A 183 -20.57 3.90 -8.31
CA THR A 183 -20.27 2.98 -9.43
C THR A 183 -18.80 3.00 -9.84
N ASN A 184 -18.18 4.19 -9.91
CA ASN A 184 -16.75 4.31 -10.26
C ASN A 184 -15.86 3.76 -9.15
N ILE A 185 -16.21 3.99 -7.89
CA ILE A 185 -15.55 3.42 -6.72
C ILE A 185 -15.56 1.88 -6.79
N LEU A 186 -16.72 1.28 -7.05
CA LEU A 186 -16.86 -0.16 -7.16
C LEU A 186 -16.05 -0.74 -8.34
N LYS A 187 -16.01 -0.05 -9.49
CA LYS A 187 -15.18 -0.46 -10.64
C LYS A 187 -13.70 -0.48 -10.29
N ILE A 188 -13.21 0.58 -9.65
CA ILE A 188 -11.80 0.71 -9.27
C ILE A 188 -11.43 -0.35 -8.23
N LYS A 189 -12.24 -0.53 -7.17
CA LYS A 189 -12.04 -1.59 -6.18
C LYS A 189 -11.99 -2.97 -6.84
N LYS A 190 -12.87 -3.23 -7.82
CA LYS A 190 -12.89 -4.49 -8.57
C LYS A 190 -11.58 -4.73 -9.33
N ILE A 191 -11.10 -3.72 -10.06
CA ILE A 191 -9.84 -3.82 -10.81
C ILE A 191 -8.67 -4.11 -9.85
N ILE A 192 -8.58 -3.38 -8.73
CA ILE A 192 -7.52 -3.58 -7.74
C ILE A 192 -7.58 -4.98 -7.14
N SER A 193 -8.78 -5.46 -6.77
CA SER A 193 -8.93 -6.82 -6.24
C SER A 193 -8.44 -7.88 -7.23
N ILE A 194 -8.74 -7.72 -8.53
CA ILE A 194 -8.27 -8.64 -9.59
C ILE A 194 -6.75 -8.56 -9.73
N VAL A 195 -6.18 -7.36 -9.76
CA VAL A 195 -4.72 -7.17 -9.84
C VAL A 195 -4.02 -7.84 -8.66
N LEU A 196 -4.53 -7.65 -7.43
CA LEU A 196 -3.98 -8.29 -6.23
C LEU A 196 -4.07 -9.83 -6.30
N MET A 197 -5.18 -10.38 -6.80
CA MET A 197 -5.30 -11.82 -6.99
C MET A 197 -4.28 -12.35 -8.01
N VAL A 198 -4.11 -11.66 -9.14
CA VAL A 198 -3.13 -12.06 -10.17
C VAL A 198 -1.70 -12.03 -9.62
N PHE A 199 -1.32 -10.95 -8.93
CA PHE A 199 0.00 -10.86 -8.28
C PHE A 199 0.17 -11.91 -7.17
N GLY A 200 -0.88 -12.15 -6.36
CA GLY A 200 -0.86 -13.19 -5.33
C GLY A 200 -0.60 -14.58 -5.92
N VAL A 201 -1.29 -14.94 -7.01
CA VAL A 201 -1.05 -16.19 -7.73
C VAL A 201 0.35 -16.25 -8.32
N ALA A 202 0.83 -15.17 -8.94
CA ALA A 202 2.18 -15.11 -9.50
C ALA A 202 3.26 -15.35 -8.44
N LEU A 203 3.12 -14.76 -7.24
CA LEU A 203 4.05 -14.98 -6.12
C LEU A 203 3.99 -16.42 -5.60
N ILE A 204 2.80 -17.03 -5.51
CA ILE A 204 2.65 -18.44 -5.10
C ILE A 204 3.35 -19.36 -6.11
N VAL A 205 3.12 -19.14 -7.39
CA VAL A 205 3.76 -19.93 -8.46
C VAL A 205 5.28 -19.75 -8.40
N GLN A 206 5.77 -18.53 -8.23
CA GLN A 206 7.21 -18.27 -8.08
C GLN A 206 7.80 -18.95 -6.84
N GLY A 207 7.05 -19.02 -5.75
CA GLY A 207 7.45 -19.75 -4.53
C GLY A 207 7.41 -21.27 -4.72
N TRP A 208 6.52 -21.80 -5.56
CA TRP A 208 6.42 -23.24 -5.80
C TRP A 208 7.52 -23.78 -6.73
N PHE A 209 8.00 -22.94 -7.68
CA PHE A 209 9.03 -23.29 -8.68
C PHE A 209 10.29 -22.43 -8.53
N PRO A 210 11.04 -22.49 -7.42
CA PRO A 210 12.21 -21.65 -7.20
C PRO A 210 13.35 -21.93 -8.18
N ASN A 211 13.50 -23.17 -8.65
CA ASN A 211 14.63 -23.64 -9.45
C ASN A 211 14.56 -23.31 -10.96
N GLU A 212 13.47 -22.74 -11.45
CA GLU A 212 13.38 -22.42 -12.89
C GLU A 212 14.24 -21.21 -13.28
N LYS A 213 14.46 -20.27 -12.36
CA LYS A 213 15.37 -19.13 -12.61
C LYS A 213 16.83 -19.55 -12.71
N GLU A 214 17.28 -20.49 -11.90
CA GLU A 214 18.62 -21.06 -11.97
C GLU A 214 18.82 -21.84 -13.27
N LYS A 215 17.86 -22.67 -13.65
CA LYS A 215 17.88 -23.40 -14.93
C LYS A 215 17.88 -22.46 -16.14
N LEU A 216 17.14 -21.35 -16.07
CA LEU A 216 17.12 -20.34 -17.14
C LEU A 216 18.43 -19.58 -17.22
N LYS A 217 19.03 -19.25 -16.08
CA LYS A 217 20.32 -18.58 -15.98
C LYS A 217 21.44 -19.47 -16.51
N ASP A 218 21.45 -20.75 -16.11
CA ASP A 218 22.38 -21.76 -16.59
C ASP A 218 22.22 -22.05 -18.10
N ALA A 219 20.97 -22.02 -18.60
CA ALA A 219 20.68 -22.17 -20.02
C ALA A 219 21.17 -20.96 -20.84
N LEU A 220 21.00 -19.74 -20.33
CA LEU A 220 21.51 -18.52 -20.97
C LEU A 220 23.03 -18.44 -20.95
N GLU A 221 23.70 -18.82 -19.85
CA GLU A 221 25.16 -18.90 -19.78
C GLU A 221 25.76 -19.99 -20.69
N ARG A 222 24.99 -21.00 -21.07
CA ARG A 222 25.40 -22.04 -22.05
C ARG A 222 25.27 -21.59 -23.50
N ILE A 223 24.44 -20.58 -23.77
CA ILE A 223 24.25 -20.02 -25.13
C ILE A 223 25.29 -18.93 -25.42
N ASP A 224 25.85 -18.31 -24.38
CA ASP A 224 26.86 -17.24 -24.49
C ASP A 224 28.32 -17.77 -24.55
N LYS A 225 28.53 -19.10 -24.53
CA LYS A 225 29.79 -19.80 -24.72
C LYS A 225 29.81 -20.55 -26.05
#